data_8b90802f3f027ba3331ee66b1dc4084d
#
_entry.id   8b90802f3f027ba3331ee66b1dc4084d
#
_cell.length_a   1.000
_cell.length_b   1.000
_cell.length_c   1.000
_cell.angle_alpha   90.00
_cell.angle_beta   90.00
_cell.angle_gamma   90.00
#
_symmetry.space_group_name_H-M   'P 1'
#
loop_
_entity.id
_entity.type
_entity.pdbx_description
1 polymer ?
#
loop_
_entity_poly.entity_id
_entity_poly.type
_entity_poly.pdbx_seq_one_letter_code
_entity_poly.pdbx_strand_id
1 'polypeptide(L)'
;SEHFDKAPIIEVSGRTFPVDTWYRPLTSEQDEEGNSVEDDLTVDQAILATLDELAAFERSERKSPGDVLVFLPGEREIRDAAEMLRKAQLKHTEILPLYARLSPAEQQRIFQSHPGRRVVLATNVAETSLTVPGIRYVIDTGTARISRYSYRAKVQRLPIESVSQASANQRKGRCGRVEPGLCVRLYSEEDFLSRPEFTDPEILRTNLAAVILQMLHLRLGQITDFPFIEPPDGKAISDGFNLLQELSAVNRENQLTPLGRQLARLPVDPRMGRMLLEAARQGSLQEVLIVASAMSIQDPRERPPERQQAADQAHAQWKDQDSDFAGLVNLWRGFEEQRQALTASPLRNWCRRNFLNYLRLREWRDSHRQLSLICRDLQLTVNKEPADFPKFHKAVLSGLLSQIGQKTEEGDYLGARQRRFWVHPSSGLGRKRPQWI
;
A
#
# COMPACT_ATOMS: atom_id res chain seq x y z
N SER A 1 27.77 14.42 -0.47
CA SER A 1 28.14 15.75 -1.01
C SER A 1 28.76 15.70 -2.40
N GLU A 2 29.40 14.59 -2.81
CA GLU A 2 30.05 14.46 -4.14
C GLU A 2 29.07 14.70 -5.30
N HIS A 3 27.87 14.16 -5.23
CA HIS A 3 26.81 14.36 -6.23
C HIS A 3 26.39 15.83 -6.40
N PHE A 4 26.54 16.65 -5.38
CA PHE A 4 26.21 18.07 -5.35
C PHE A 4 27.46 18.96 -5.28
N ASP A 5 28.47 18.67 -6.08
CA ASP A 5 29.72 19.47 -6.19
C ASP A 5 30.40 19.75 -4.84
N LYS A 6 30.39 18.75 -3.96
CA LYS A 6 30.94 18.82 -2.60
C LYS A 6 30.29 19.86 -1.70
N ALA A 7 28.99 20.10 -1.89
CA ALA A 7 28.21 20.96 -1.01
C ALA A 7 28.47 20.63 0.48
N PRO A 8 28.56 21.64 1.36
CA PRO A 8 28.82 21.40 2.78
C PRO A 8 27.62 20.63 3.39
N ILE A 9 27.94 19.63 4.23
CA ILE A 9 26.98 18.85 4.98
C ILE A 9 26.83 19.51 6.36
N ILE A 10 25.61 19.85 6.72
CA ILE A 10 25.25 20.27 8.08
C ILE A 10 24.54 19.10 8.74
N GLU A 11 25.19 18.51 9.74
CA GLU A 11 24.60 17.41 10.51
C GLU A 11 23.95 17.98 11.79
N VAL A 12 22.65 17.69 11.94
CA VAL A 12 21.89 18.07 13.12
C VAL A 12 21.38 16.82 13.82
N SER A 13 21.98 16.48 14.95
CA SER A 13 21.52 15.37 15.79
C SER A 13 20.56 15.88 16.86
N GLY A 14 19.36 15.27 16.94
CA GLY A 14 18.45 15.47 18.08
C GLY A 14 19.02 14.77 19.33
N ARG A 15 18.82 15.37 20.51
CA ARG A 15 19.14 14.68 21.77
C ARG A 15 18.11 13.57 21.99
N THR A 16 18.56 12.32 21.87
CA THR A 16 17.77 11.13 22.20
C THR A 16 18.42 10.44 23.40
N PHE A 17 17.63 9.76 24.20
CA PHE A 17 18.14 8.89 25.23
C PHE A 17 18.77 7.63 24.61
N PRO A 18 19.73 6.98 25.29
CA PRO A 18 20.33 5.74 24.81
C PRO A 18 19.27 4.63 24.66
N VAL A 19 19.44 3.81 23.64
CA VAL A 19 18.57 2.65 23.40
C VAL A 19 19.46 1.42 23.28
N ASP A 20 19.28 0.49 24.20
CA ASP A 20 19.93 -0.82 24.15
C ASP A 20 19.29 -1.69 23.07
N THR A 21 20.01 -2.70 22.61
CA THR A 21 19.50 -3.65 21.61
C THR A 21 19.73 -5.08 22.12
N TRP A 22 18.67 -5.87 22.18
CA TRP A 22 18.74 -7.30 22.41
C TRP A 22 18.39 -8.04 21.13
N TYR A 23 19.04 -9.16 20.88
CA TYR A 23 18.75 -10.06 19.78
C TYR A 23 18.13 -11.34 20.32
N ARG A 24 16.98 -11.74 19.74
CA ARG A 24 16.21 -12.93 20.12
C ARG A 24 15.72 -13.62 18.85
N PRO A 25 16.61 -14.36 18.14
CA PRO A 25 16.25 -15.05 16.91
C PRO A 25 15.13 -16.06 17.14
N LEU A 26 14.27 -16.25 16.13
CA LEU A 26 13.14 -17.19 16.17
C LEU A 26 13.58 -18.66 16.12
N THR A 27 14.71 -18.92 15.49
CA THR A 27 15.35 -20.25 15.41
C THR A 27 16.39 -20.37 16.48
N SER A 28 16.40 -21.48 17.18
CA SER A 28 17.45 -21.82 18.12
C SER A 28 18.78 -22.05 17.40
N GLU A 29 19.90 -21.74 18.06
CA GLU A 29 21.22 -22.15 17.59
C GLU A 29 21.27 -23.68 17.49
N GLN A 30 21.79 -24.20 16.37
CA GLN A 30 22.08 -25.62 16.24
C GLN A 30 23.29 -25.93 17.13
N ASP A 31 23.26 -27.06 17.86
CA ASP A 31 24.42 -27.56 18.53
C ASP A 31 25.51 -28.02 17.53
N GLU A 32 26.70 -28.31 18.00
CA GLU A 32 27.81 -28.78 17.15
C GLU A 32 27.49 -30.09 16.40
N GLU A 33 26.39 -30.79 16.76
CA GLU A 33 25.88 -31.98 16.11
C GLU A 33 24.73 -31.71 15.11
N GLY A 34 24.30 -30.43 14.96
CA GLY A 34 23.25 -30.04 14.03
C GLY A 34 21.82 -30.24 14.53
N ASN A 35 21.62 -30.57 15.83
CA ASN A 35 20.30 -30.66 16.44
C ASN A 35 19.86 -29.31 16.97
N SER A 36 18.60 -28.90 16.75
CA SER A 36 18.01 -27.71 17.37
C SER A 36 17.80 -27.96 18.88
N VAL A 37 18.36 -27.08 19.70
CA VAL A 37 18.29 -27.22 21.17
C VAL A 37 16.93 -26.81 21.73
N GLU A 38 16.16 -26.02 21.00
CA GLU A 38 14.80 -25.60 21.37
C GLU A 38 13.90 -25.61 20.13
N ASP A 39 12.57 -25.73 20.32
CA ASP A 39 11.59 -25.65 19.25
C ASP A 39 11.58 -24.24 18.62
N ASP A 40 11.52 -24.16 17.29
CA ASP A 40 11.37 -22.91 16.57
C ASP A 40 10.11 -22.15 17.03
N LEU A 41 10.28 -20.92 17.49
CA LEU A 41 9.16 -20.09 17.91
C LEU A 41 8.48 -19.45 16.70
N THR A 42 7.15 -19.43 16.70
CA THR A 42 6.44 -18.54 15.80
C THR A 42 6.64 -17.08 16.22
N VAL A 43 6.49 -16.14 15.27
CA VAL A 43 6.60 -14.69 15.56
C VAL A 43 5.71 -14.27 16.73
N ASP A 44 4.47 -14.78 16.77
CA ASP A 44 3.50 -14.44 17.81
C ASP A 44 3.96 -14.98 19.19
N GLN A 45 4.49 -16.20 19.25
CA GLN A 45 5.06 -16.78 20.47
C GLN A 45 6.28 -16.02 20.96
N ALA A 46 7.16 -15.60 20.03
CA ALA A 46 8.34 -14.81 20.36
C ALA A 46 7.97 -13.41 20.88
N ILE A 47 6.91 -12.80 20.34
CA ILE A 47 6.38 -11.52 20.88
C ILE A 47 5.90 -11.72 22.32
N LEU A 48 5.14 -12.77 22.60
CA LEU A 48 4.65 -13.06 23.96
C LEU A 48 5.80 -13.33 24.93
N ALA A 49 6.76 -14.18 24.56
CA ALA A 49 7.95 -14.47 25.36
C ALA A 49 8.77 -13.20 25.65
N THR A 50 8.92 -12.33 24.65
CA THR A 50 9.59 -11.03 24.81
C THR A 50 8.85 -10.11 25.79
N LEU A 51 7.51 -10.06 25.74
CA LEU A 51 6.72 -9.27 26.69
C LEU A 51 6.90 -9.78 28.12
N ASP A 52 6.98 -11.10 28.33
CA ASP A 52 7.26 -11.69 29.64
C ASP A 52 8.69 -11.40 30.10
N GLU A 53 9.67 -11.45 29.22
CA GLU A 53 11.06 -11.07 29.48
C GLU A 53 11.18 -9.60 29.89
N LEU A 54 10.50 -8.69 29.17
CA LEU A 54 10.44 -7.26 29.50
C LEU A 54 9.79 -7.03 30.86
N ALA A 55 8.72 -7.76 31.19
CA ALA A 55 8.09 -7.66 32.50
C ALA A 55 8.99 -8.19 33.64
N ALA A 56 9.79 -9.22 33.38
CA ALA A 56 10.79 -9.70 34.33
C ALA A 56 11.93 -8.69 34.51
N PHE A 57 12.42 -8.11 33.42
CA PHE A 57 13.45 -7.05 33.43
C PHE A 57 13.00 -5.82 34.25
N GLU A 58 11.76 -5.35 34.04
CA GLU A 58 11.24 -4.21 34.79
C GLU A 58 11.13 -4.49 36.30
N ARG A 59 10.71 -5.70 36.66
CA ARG A 59 10.67 -6.11 38.07
C ARG A 59 12.07 -6.13 38.70
N SER A 60 13.07 -6.64 38.00
CA SER A 60 14.47 -6.68 38.48
C SER A 60 15.04 -5.27 38.69
N GLU A 61 14.71 -4.34 37.76
CA GLU A 61 15.16 -2.95 37.78
C GLU A 61 14.24 -2.02 38.63
N ARG A 62 13.18 -2.56 39.24
CA ARG A 62 12.16 -1.79 39.98
C ARG A 62 11.53 -0.65 39.16
N LYS A 63 11.36 -0.88 37.86
CA LYS A 63 10.74 0.08 36.93
C LYS A 63 9.24 -0.17 36.83
N SER A 64 8.48 0.90 36.55
CA SER A 64 7.07 0.78 36.18
C SER A 64 6.93 0.12 34.81
N PRO A 65 5.79 -0.56 34.54
CA PRO A 65 5.53 -1.10 33.19
C PRO A 65 5.59 -0.01 32.13
N GLY A 66 6.38 -0.24 31.07
CA GLY A 66 6.52 0.67 29.94
C GLY A 66 5.72 0.21 28.72
N ASP A 67 5.37 1.15 27.85
CA ASP A 67 4.66 0.85 26.60
C ASP A 67 5.57 0.22 25.59
N VAL A 68 5.01 -0.68 24.77
CA VAL A 68 5.70 -1.50 23.79
C VAL A 68 5.16 -1.21 22.39
N LEU A 69 6.04 -0.95 21.43
CA LEU A 69 5.71 -0.87 20.02
C LEU A 69 6.28 -2.10 19.31
N VAL A 70 5.40 -2.87 18.69
CA VAL A 70 5.75 -4.09 17.93
C VAL A 70 5.62 -3.81 16.45
N PHE A 71 6.69 -4.00 15.68
CA PHE A 71 6.65 -3.89 14.23
C PHE A 71 6.34 -5.23 13.57
N LEU A 72 5.27 -5.24 12.76
CA LEU A 72 4.78 -6.40 12.02
C LEU A 72 4.62 -6.05 10.53
N PRO A 73 4.77 -7.01 9.61
CA PRO A 73 4.80 -6.72 8.18
C PRO A 73 3.44 -6.30 7.60
N GLY A 74 2.32 -6.67 8.21
CA GLY A 74 1.01 -6.37 7.64
C GLY A 74 -0.17 -6.50 8.59
N GLU A 75 -1.35 -6.16 8.07
CA GLU A 75 -2.60 -6.16 8.82
C GLU A 75 -3.03 -7.54 9.31
N ARG A 76 -2.76 -8.59 8.51
CA ARG A 76 -3.08 -9.97 8.88
C ARG A 76 -2.25 -10.38 10.09
N GLU A 77 -0.95 -10.18 10.02
CA GLU A 77 -0.01 -10.52 11.07
C GLU A 77 -0.30 -9.72 12.36
N ILE A 78 -0.73 -8.45 12.23
CA ILE A 78 -1.19 -7.64 13.38
C ILE A 78 -2.44 -8.25 14.04
N ARG A 79 -3.40 -8.72 13.23
CA ARG A 79 -4.62 -9.33 13.77
C ARG A 79 -4.33 -10.65 14.46
N ASP A 80 -3.52 -11.50 13.84
CA ASP A 80 -3.14 -12.80 14.38
C ASP A 80 -2.41 -12.62 15.74
N ALA A 81 -1.42 -11.73 15.80
CA ALA A 81 -0.71 -11.37 17.03
C ALA A 81 -1.64 -10.77 18.09
N ALA A 82 -2.55 -9.85 17.70
CA ALA A 82 -3.50 -9.24 18.62
C ALA A 82 -4.45 -10.29 19.22
N GLU A 83 -4.91 -11.25 18.43
CA GLU A 83 -5.78 -12.33 18.91
C GLU A 83 -5.03 -13.23 19.91
N MET A 84 -3.81 -13.62 19.59
CA MET A 84 -2.97 -14.44 20.46
C MET A 84 -2.69 -13.73 21.79
N LEU A 85 -2.29 -12.45 21.77
CA LEU A 85 -2.01 -11.68 22.98
C LEU A 85 -3.26 -11.47 23.85
N ARG A 86 -4.45 -11.31 23.24
CA ARG A 86 -5.71 -11.24 24.00
C ARG A 86 -6.06 -12.57 24.66
N LYS A 87 -5.81 -13.70 23.98
CA LYS A 87 -5.98 -15.05 24.56
C LYS A 87 -5.04 -15.31 25.75
N ALA A 88 -3.85 -14.73 25.72
CA ALA A 88 -2.89 -14.81 26.82
C ALA A 88 -3.31 -14.02 28.08
N GLN A 89 -4.37 -13.20 28.02
CA GLN A 89 -4.95 -12.45 29.13
C GLN A 89 -3.92 -11.67 29.98
N LEU A 90 -3.03 -10.94 29.31
CA LEU A 90 -2.00 -10.12 29.94
C LEU A 90 -2.62 -9.10 30.92
N LYS A 91 -2.23 -9.18 32.20
CA LYS A 91 -2.78 -8.30 33.25
C LYS A 91 -2.43 -6.82 33.00
N HIS A 92 -3.41 -5.95 33.16
CA HIS A 92 -3.25 -4.49 33.01
C HIS A 92 -2.56 -4.07 31.70
N THR A 93 -2.83 -4.81 30.59
CA THR A 93 -2.23 -4.56 29.28
C THR A 93 -3.31 -4.28 28.24
N GLU A 94 -3.25 -3.12 27.60
CA GLU A 94 -4.09 -2.75 26.44
C GLU A 94 -3.36 -3.11 25.15
N ILE A 95 -4.03 -3.80 24.21
CA ILE A 95 -3.48 -4.19 22.91
C ILE A 95 -4.16 -3.37 21.83
N LEU A 96 -3.40 -2.53 21.11
CA LEU A 96 -3.90 -1.65 20.05
C LEU A 96 -3.23 -1.97 18.72
N PRO A 97 -4.02 -2.29 17.68
CA PRO A 97 -3.52 -2.33 16.32
C PRO A 97 -3.27 -0.92 15.76
N LEU A 98 -2.25 -0.75 14.91
CA LEU A 98 -1.94 0.51 14.22
C LEU A 98 -1.49 0.25 12.78
N TYR A 99 -2.39 0.47 11.83
CA TYR A 99 -2.10 0.39 10.39
C TYR A 99 -2.97 1.37 9.60
N ALA A 100 -2.59 1.67 8.37
CA ALA A 100 -3.18 2.75 7.57
C ALA A 100 -4.69 2.59 7.31
N ARG A 101 -5.22 1.36 7.31
CA ARG A 101 -6.65 1.08 7.03
C ARG A 101 -7.58 1.30 8.22
N LEU A 102 -7.05 1.50 9.41
CA LEU A 102 -7.88 1.80 10.57
C LEU A 102 -8.61 3.13 10.41
N SER A 103 -9.79 3.21 11.01
CA SER A 103 -10.51 4.49 11.08
C SER A 103 -9.69 5.52 11.88
N PRO A 104 -9.86 6.83 11.62
CA PRO A 104 -9.20 7.86 12.41
C PRO A 104 -9.45 7.75 13.91
N ALA A 105 -10.66 7.35 14.32
CA ALA A 105 -11.00 7.15 15.73
C ALA A 105 -10.17 6.02 16.36
N GLU A 106 -9.94 4.93 15.63
CA GLU A 106 -9.09 3.83 16.08
C GLU A 106 -7.61 4.25 16.12
N GLN A 107 -7.14 4.98 15.10
CA GLN A 107 -5.77 5.50 15.08
C GLN A 107 -5.52 6.49 16.21
N GLN A 108 -6.53 7.32 16.59
CA GLN A 108 -6.40 8.28 17.67
C GLN A 108 -6.31 7.63 19.06
N ARG A 109 -6.69 6.36 19.23
CA ARG A 109 -6.58 5.67 20.52
C ARG A 109 -5.16 5.62 21.06
N ILE A 110 -4.15 5.56 20.19
CA ILE A 110 -2.74 5.55 20.63
C ILE A 110 -2.31 6.82 21.38
N PHE A 111 -3.04 7.94 21.20
CA PHE A 111 -2.76 9.23 21.85
C PHE A 111 -3.54 9.44 23.17
N GLN A 112 -4.47 8.54 23.48
CA GLN A 112 -5.26 8.66 24.70
C GLN A 112 -4.47 8.18 25.91
N SER A 113 -4.68 8.80 27.07
CA SER A 113 -4.10 8.32 28.33
C SER A 113 -4.69 6.96 28.71
N HIS A 114 -3.89 6.10 29.33
CA HIS A 114 -4.30 4.75 29.73
C HIS A 114 -3.66 4.35 31.07
N PRO A 115 -4.33 3.52 31.86
CA PRO A 115 -3.73 2.89 33.02
C PRO A 115 -2.98 1.61 32.58
N GLY A 116 -1.79 1.37 33.13
CA GLY A 116 -1.01 0.15 32.88
C GLY A 116 -0.18 0.21 31.60
N ARG A 117 0.14 -0.95 31.05
CA ARG A 117 0.93 -1.11 29.84
C ARG A 117 0.07 -1.02 28.58
N ARG A 118 0.62 -0.44 27.53
CA ARG A 118 0.05 -0.51 26.18
C ARG A 118 1.00 -1.21 25.24
N VAL A 119 0.48 -2.18 24.46
CA VAL A 119 1.19 -2.84 23.37
C VAL A 119 0.57 -2.39 22.06
N VAL A 120 1.32 -1.63 21.28
CA VAL A 120 0.89 -1.15 19.95
C VAL A 120 1.49 -2.06 18.89
N LEU A 121 0.64 -2.77 18.14
CA LEU A 121 1.04 -3.63 17.03
C LEU A 121 0.94 -2.83 15.74
N ALA A 122 2.06 -2.48 15.12
CA ALA A 122 2.09 -1.54 14.01
C ALA A 122 2.80 -2.08 12.78
N THR A 123 2.39 -1.58 11.61
CA THR A 123 3.19 -1.69 10.39
C THR A 123 4.26 -0.59 10.36
N ASN A 124 5.01 -0.52 9.26
CA ASN A 124 5.97 0.57 9.01
C ASN A 124 5.35 1.99 9.02
N VAL A 125 4.04 2.14 9.16
CA VAL A 125 3.39 3.44 9.42
C VAL A 125 3.94 4.11 10.69
N ALA A 126 4.29 3.32 11.69
CA ALA A 126 4.90 3.80 12.93
C ALA A 126 6.42 4.02 12.82
N GLU A 127 7.05 3.63 11.71
CA GLU A 127 8.49 3.81 11.49
C GLU A 127 8.84 5.26 11.14
N THR A 128 8.01 5.94 10.34
CA THR A 128 8.25 7.32 9.89
C THR A 128 7.06 8.24 10.05
N SER A 129 5.84 7.79 9.71
CA SER A 129 4.67 8.65 9.51
C SER A 129 3.95 9.04 10.80
N LEU A 130 3.94 8.15 11.80
CA LEU A 130 3.27 8.40 13.07
C LEU A 130 4.25 8.24 14.24
N THR A 131 4.22 9.18 15.16
CA THR A 131 4.94 9.07 16.42
C THR A 131 4.00 8.58 17.51
N VAL A 132 4.21 7.35 17.98
CA VAL A 132 3.49 6.79 19.12
C VAL A 132 4.13 7.36 20.39
N PRO A 133 3.37 8.06 21.26
CA PRO A 133 3.92 8.67 22.46
C PRO A 133 4.22 7.60 23.52
N GLY A 134 5.18 7.87 24.40
CA GLY A 134 5.41 7.09 25.62
C GLY A 134 6.05 5.71 25.42
N ILE A 135 6.51 5.40 24.20
CA ILE A 135 7.14 4.10 23.91
C ILE A 135 8.51 3.99 24.59
N ARG A 136 8.64 3.01 25.49
CA ARG A 136 9.88 2.61 26.14
C ARG A 136 10.55 1.42 25.45
N TYR A 137 9.76 0.50 24.90
CA TYR A 137 10.24 -0.73 24.32
C TYR A 137 9.81 -0.88 22.87
N VAL A 138 10.70 -1.39 22.02
CA VAL A 138 10.41 -1.76 20.65
C VAL A 138 10.66 -3.25 20.49
N ILE A 139 9.73 -3.99 19.86
CA ILE A 139 9.92 -5.34 19.36
C ILE A 139 9.92 -5.26 17.84
N ASP A 140 11.04 -5.62 17.22
CA ASP A 140 11.21 -5.57 15.77
C ASP A 140 11.29 -6.98 15.18
N THR A 141 10.26 -7.39 14.41
CA THR A 141 10.25 -8.67 13.71
C THR A 141 11.18 -8.72 12.51
N GLY A 142 11.80 -7.58 12.14
CA GLY A 142 12.75 -7.49 11.05
C GLY A 142 12.17 -7.53 9.65
N THR A 143 10.84 -7.53 9.50
CA THR A 143 10.18 -7.64 8.20
C THR A 143 9.20 -6.50 7.93
N ALA A 144 8.95 -6.23 6.64
CA ALA A 144 7.94 -5.27 6.18
C ALA A 144 7.37 -5.69 4.81
N ARG A 145 6.21 -5.15 4.46
CA ARG A 145 5.71 -5.20 3.08
C ARG A 145 6.32 -4.05 2.29
N ILE A 146 7.15 -4.39 1.32
CA ILE A 146 7.84 -3.41 0.46
C ILE A 146 7.23 -3.48 -0.94
N SER A 147 6.85 -2.32 -1.46
CA SER A 147 6.28 -2.23 -2.81
C SER A 147 7.36 -2.48 -3.86
N ARG A 148 7.13 -3.47 -4.73
CA ARG A 148 8.03 -3.83 -5.84
C ARG A 148 7.24 -4.06 -7.12
N TYR A 149 7.71 -3.48 -8.20
CA TYR A 149 7.14 -3.72 -9.51
C TYR A 149 7.66 -5.02 -10.13
N SER A 150 6.75 -5.85 -10.57
CA SER A 150 7.09 -7.10 -11.27
C SER A 150 7.05 -6.87 -12.79
N TYR A 151 8.21 -6.82 -13.43
CA TYR A 151 8.33 -6.70 -14.89
C TYR A 151 7.67 -7.86 -15.65
N ARG A 152 7.69 -9.07 -15.06
CA ARG A 152 7.02 -10.24 -15.64
C ARG A 152 5.51 -10.13 -15.58
N ALA A 153 4.98 -9.71 -14.43
CA ALA A 153 3.54 -9.66 -14.20
C ALA A 153 2.91 -8.29 -14.54
N LYS A 154 3.72 -7.24 -14.80
CA LYS A 154 3.27 -5.86 -15.07
C LYS A 154 2.38 -5.28 -13.98
N VAL A 155 2.60 -5.70 -12.75
CA VAL A 155 1.85 -5.24 -11.57
C VAL A 155 2.78 -4.91 -10.40
N GLN A 156 2.33 -3.98 -9.57
CA GLN A 156 2.94 -3.70 -8.30
C GLN A 156 2.58 -4.82 -7.31
N ARG A 157 3.57 -5.33 -6.58
CA ARG A 157 3.42 -6.34 -5.53
C ARG A 157 3.88 -5.78 -4.20
N LEU A 158 3.41 -6.38 -3.13
CA LEU A 158 3.79 -6.06 -1.75
C LEU A 158 4.29 -7.33 -1.04
N PRO A 159 5.42 -7.90 -1.46
CA PRO A 159 6.03 -9.03 -0.76
C PRO A 159 6.43 -8.63 0.66
N ILE A 160 6.46 -9.62 1.55
CA ILE A 160 7.09 -9.46 2.87
C ILE A 160 8.59 -9.71 2.66
N GLU A 161 9.41 -8.73 3.02
CA GLU A 161 10.86 -8.77 2.88
C GLU A 161 11.52 -8.32 4.20
N SER A 162 12.77 -8.73 4.40
CA SER A 162 13.61 -8.21 5.48
C SER A 162 13.84 -6.71 5.30
N VAL A 163 13.74 -5.95 6.39
CA VAL A 163 14.02 -4.51 6.37
C VAL A 163 15.52 -4.25 6.32
N SER A 164 15.94 -3.12 5.77
CA SER A 164 17.33 -2.66 5.76
C SER A 164 17.83 -2.32 7.18
N GLN A 165 19.15 -2.20 7.34
CA GLN A 165 19.74 -1.76 8.60
C GLN A 165 19.24 -0.37 9.01
N ALA A 166 19.14 0.57 8.08
CA ALA A 166 18.62 1.92 8.32
C ALA A 166 17.17 1.88 8.82
N SER A 167 16.29 1.07 8.20
CA SER A 167 14.91 0.89 8.65
C SER A 167 14.84 0.26 10.04
N ALA A 168 15.63 -0.78 10.32
CA ALA A 168 15.72 -1.39 11.66
C ALA A 168 16.20 -0.38 12.71
N ASN A 169 17.15 0.50 12.37
CA ASN A 169 17.61 1.56 13.25
C ASN A 169 16.56 2.67 13.45
N GLN A 170 15.78 3.01 12.42
CA GLN A 170 14.63 3.92 12.57
C GLN A 170 13.58 3.34 13.51
N ARG A 171 13.26 2.03 13.41
CA ARG A 171 12.38 1.32 14.34
C ARG A 171 12.91 1.37 15.77
N LYS A 172 14.19 1.06 15.97
CA LYS A 172 14.88 1.20 17.26
C LYS A 172 14.71 2.61 17.83
N GLY A 173 14.86 3.65 17.01
CA GLY A 173 14.73 5.06 17.40
C GLY A 173 13.30 5.48 17.80
N ARG A 174 12.28 4.59 17.75
CA ARG A 174 10.93 4.87 18.24
C ARG A 174 10.81 4.84 19.75
N CYS A 175 11.67 4.11 20.44
CA CYS A 175 11.94 4.31 21.87
C CYS A 175 13.13 5.25 22.06
N GLY A 176 13.46 5.60 23.29
CA GLY A 176 14.55 6.55 23.57
C GLY A 176 14.23 8.03 23.29
N ARG A 177 12.97 8.40 23.12
CA ARG A 177 12.55 9.78 22.88
C ARG A 177 12.29 10.56 24.16
N VAL A 178 11.79 9.91 25.19
CA VAL A 178 11.39 10.51 26.48
C VAL A 178 12.31 10.03 27.60
N GLU A 179 12.77 8.78 27.53
CA GLU A 179 13.62 8.11 28.51
C GLU A 179 14.48 7.05 27.81
N PRO A 180 15.50 6.47 28.48
CA PRO A 180 16.25 5.35 27.95
C PRO A 180 15.35 4.20 27.53
N GLY A 181 15.58 3.67 26.33
CA GLY A 181 14.76 2.63 25.70
C GLY A 181 15.47 1.32 25.50
N LEU A 182 14.69 0.30 25.10
CA LEU A 182 15.22 -1.02 24.74
C LEU A 182 14.51 -1.52 23.47
N CYS A 183 15.30 -1.94 22.50
CA CYS A 183 14.82 -2.57 21.26
C CYS A 183 15.18 -4.05 21.28
N VAL A 184 14.18 -4.91 21.18
CA VAL A 184 14.36 -6.36 21.03
C VAL A 184 14.13 -6.72 19.56
N ARG A 185 15.16 -7.26 18.91
CA ARG A 185 15.14 -7.73 17.52
C ARG A 185 14.89 -9.22 17.50
N LEU A 186 13.82 -9.69 16.86
CA LEU A 186 13.47 -11.12 16.76
C LEU A 186 14.26 -11.81 15.63
N TYR A 187 15.52 -11.45 15.49
CA TYR A 187 16.49 -12.01 14.53
C TYR A 187 17.90 -11.84 15.12
N SER A 188 18.87 -12.53 14.54
CA SER A 188 20.25 -12.49 15.04
C SER A 188 20.98 -11.20 14.66
N GLU A 189 22.06 -10.88 15.37
CA GLU A 189 22.94 -9.77 15.02
C GLU A 189 23.64 -10.02 13.68
N GLU A 190 24.00 -11.27 13.40
CA GLU A 190 24.58 -11.67 12.12
C GLU A 190 23.62 -11.42 10.96
N ASP A 191 22.33 -11.80 11.10
CA ASP A 191 21.29 -11.45 10.12
C ASP A 191 21.18 -9.94 9.94
N PHE A 192 21.16 -9.15 11.02
CA PHE A 192 21.14 -7.69 10.93
C PHE A 192 22.33 -7.13 10.13
N LEU A 193 23.52 -7.59 10.42
CA LEU A 193 24.75 -7.11 9.75
C LEU A 193 24.82 -7.55 8.27
N SER A 194 24.18 -8.67 7.91
CA SER A 194 24.11 -9.16 6.53
C SER A 194 23.13 -8.39 5.64
N ARG A 195 22.23 -7.61 6.24
CA ARG A 195 21.17 -6.86 5.52
C ARG A 195 21.75 -5.67 4.78
N PRO A 196 21.13 -5.24 3.66
CA PRO A 196 21.47 -3.99 3.00
C PRO A 196 21.44 -2.81 3.97
N GLU A 197 22.36 -1.88 3.83
CA GLU A 197 22.41 -0.69 4.67
C GLU A 197 21.14 0.16 4.54
N PHE A 198 20.68 0.37 3.29
CA PHE A 198 19.47 1.14 2.96
C PHE A 198 18.48 0.33 2.13
N THR A 199 17.21 0.69 2.19
CA THR A 199 16.19 0.18 1.29
C THR A 199 16.37 0.79 -0.10
N ASP A 200 16.22 -0.02 -1.16
CA ASP A 200 16.28 0.46 -2.53
C ASP A 200 15.39 1.70 -2.72
N PRO A 201 15.85 2.77 -3.39
CA PRO A 201 15.02 3.93 -3.68
C PRO A 201 13.84 3.56 -4.59
N GLU A 202 12.79 4.37 -4.56
CA GLU A 202 11.55 4.09 -5.28
C GLU A 202 11.76 3.90 -6.78
N ILE A 203 12.70 4.64 -7.38
CA ILE A 203 13.01 4.54 -8.82
C ILE A 203 13.49 3.15 -9.24
N LEU A 204 14.08 2.37 -8.33
CA LEU A 204 14.50 0.98 -8.59
C LEU A 204 13.39 -0.05 -8.35
N ARG A 205 12.26 0.35 -7.76
CA ARG A 205 11.18 -0.53 -7.33
C ARG A 205 9.86 -0.33 -8.05
N THR A 206 9.77 0.67 -8.94
CA THR A 206 8.52 1.05 -9.63
C THR A 206 8.67 0.96 -11.14
N ASN A 207 7.55 1.01 -11.87
CA ASN A 207 7.59 1.17 -13.32
C ASN A 207 8.01 2.59 -13.69
N LEU A 208 8.92 2.72 -14.64
CA LEU A 208 9.52 3.99 -15.01
C LEU A 208 8.74 4.80 -16.06
N ALA A 209 7.62 4.30 -16.58
CA ALA A 209 6.88 4.97 -17.65
C ALA A 209 6.52 6.42 -17.31
N ALA A 210 6.04 6.69 -16.10
CA ALA A 210 5.70 8.05 -15.68
C ALA A 210 6.94 8.95 -15.61
N VAL A 211 8.05 8.47 -15.08
CA VAL A 211 9.32 9.20 -14.98
C VAL A 211 9.85 9.52 -16.39
N ILE A 212 9.94 8.51 -17.27
CA ILE A 212 10.39 8.65 -18.65
C ILE A 212 9.51 9.67 -19.41
N LEU A 213 8.19 9.56 -19.25
CA LEU A 213 7.24 10.47 -19.89
C LEU A 213 7.47 11.94 -19.48
N GLN A 214 7.70 12.18 -18.19
CA GLN A 214 7.99 13.52 -17.66
C GLN A 214 9.36 14.02 -18.13
N MET A 215 10.40 13.18 -18.12
CA MET A 215 11.73 13.54 -18.61
C MET A 215 11.70 13.96 -20.08
N LEU A 216 11.01 13.20 -20.93
CA LEU A 216 10.83 13.52 -22.34
C LEU A 216 10.04 14.84 -22.53
N HIS A 217 9.00 15.05 -21.73
CA HIS A 217 8.17 16.27 -21.80
C HIS A 217 8.96 17.51 -21.39
N LEU A 218 9.73 17.42 -20.32
CA LEU A 218 10.56 18.50 -19.78
C LEU A 218 11.89 18.68 -20.50
N ARG A 219 12.21 17.79 -21.47
CA ARG A 219 13.46 17.79 -22.24
C ARG A 219 14.70 17.68 -21.35
N LEU A 220 14.67 16.80 -20.35
CA LEU A 220 15.76 16.57 -19.41
C LEU A 220 16.89 15.67 -19.95
N GLY A 221 16.88 15.34 -21.23
CA GLY A 221 17.83 14.44 -21.86
C GLY A 221 17.42 12.97 -21.80
N GLN A 222 18.38 12.08 -22.09
CA GLN A 222 18.15 10.64 -22.03
C GLN A 222 18.16 10.18 -20.56
N ILE A 223 17.27 9.26 -20.22
CA ILE A 223 17.20 8.71 -18.86
C ILE A 223 18.50 7.98 -18.46
N THR A 224 19.21 7.41 -19.43
CA THR A 224 20.50 6.74 -19.24
C THR A 224 21.62 7.70 -18.86
N ASP A 225 21.53 8.95 -19.28
CA ASP A 225 22.59 9.97 -19.11
C ASP A 225 22.26 10.92 -17.95
N PHE A 226 21.06 10.79 -17.39
CA PHE A 226 20.62 11.63 -16.28
C PHE A 226 21.37 11.24 -15.00
N PRO A 227 21.93 12.20 -14.25
CA PRO A 227 22.77 11.94 -13.08
C PRO A 227 21.93 11.51 -11.86
N PHE A 228 21.34 10.33 -11.92
CA PHE A 228 20.71 9.74 -10.74
C PHE A 228 21.74 9.38 -9.68
N ILE A 229 21.39 9.47 -8.42
CA ILE A 229 22.24 8.97 -7.32
C ILE A 229 22.40 7.46 -7.45
N GLU A 230 21.31 6.76 -7.71
CA GLU A 230 21.25 5.33 -8.03
C GLU A 230 20.51 5.16 -9.35
N PRO A 231 21.18 4.92 -10.47
CA PRO A 231 20.56 4.84 -11.78
C PRO A 231 19.72 3.54 -11.92
N PRO A 232 18.54 3.62 -12.58
CA PRO A 232 17.76 2.43 -12.89
C PRO A 232 18.45 1.55 -13.94
N ASP A 233 18.18 0.25 -13.88
CA ASP A 233 18.73 -0.71 -14.83
C ASP A 233 18.09 -0.61 -16.23
N GLY A 234 18.80 -1.16 -17.25
CA GLY A 234 18.33 -1.12 -18.63
C GLY A 234 17.02 -1.88 -18.88
N LYS A 235 16.69 -2.90 -18.04
CA LYS A 235 15.41 -3.63 -18.15
C LYS A 235 14.26 -2.79 -17.68
N ALA A 236 14.45 -2.05 -16.57
CA ALA A 236 13.46 -1.11 -16.05
C ALA A 236 13.16 0.01 -17.05
N ILE A 237 14.20 0.57 -17.66
CA ILE A 237 14.09 1.61 -18.69
C ILE A 237 13.35 1.06 -19.92
N SER A 238 13.77 -0.08 -20.43
CA SER A 238 13.13 -0.73 -21.58
C SER A 238 11.65 -1.06 -21.32
N ASP A 239 11.32 -1.55 -20.11
CA ASP A 239 9.94 -1.84 -19.73
C ASP A 239 9.08 -0.57 -19.65
N GLY A 240 9.64 0.52 -19.16
CA GLY A 240 8.99 1.83 -19.15
C GLY A 240 8.67 2.34 -20.56
N PHE A 241 9.63 2.28 -21.48
CA PHE A 241 9.40 2.64 -22.89
C PHE A 241 8.38 1.71 -23.57
N ASN A 242 8.45 0.41 -23.34
CA ASN A 242 7.48 -0.55 -23.88
C ASN A 242 6.05 -0.22 -23.45
N LEU A 243 5.84 0.18 -22.18
CA LEU A 243 4.54 0.64 -21.74
C LEU A 243 4.12 1.94 -22.42
N LEU A 244 5.02 2.91 -22.57
CA LEU A 244 4.71 4.17 -23.27
C LEU A 244 4.39 3.96 -24.75
N GLN A 245 5.05 2.99 -25.42
CA GLN A 245 4.72 2.58 -26.79
C GLN A 245 3.35 1.90 -26.86
N GLU A 246 3.05 0.98 -25.93
CA GLU A 246 1.74 0.34 -25.83
C GLU A 246 0.61 1.38 -25.68
N LEU A 247 0.82 2.41 -24.87
CA LEU A 247 -0.11 3.51 -24.68
C LEU A 247 -0.10 4.53 -25.85
N SER A 248 0.76 4.35 -26.85
CA SER A 248 1.00 5.29 -27.95
C SER A 248 1.48 6.68 -27.49
N ALA A 249 2.08 6.75 -26.31
CA ALA A 249 2.66 7.99 -25.78
C ALA A 249 3.99 8.34 -26.43
N VAL A 250 4.72 7.35 -26.89
CA VAL A 250 5.94 7.48 -27.69
C VAL A 250 5.84 6.64 -28.96
N ASN A 251 6.57 7.03 -29.99
CA ASN A 251 6.74 6.26 -31.23
C ASN A 251 7.82 5.17 -31.08
N ARG A 252 8.11 4.44 -32.16
CA ARG A 252 9.13 3.36 -32.16
C ARG A 252 10.54 3.87 -31.89
N GLU A 253 10.81 5.12 -32.17
CA GLU A 253 12.06 5.84 -31.92
C GLU A 253 12.11 6.48 -30.51
N ASN A 254 11.15 6.11 -29.63
CA ASN A 254 11.02 6.66 -28.27
C ASN A 254 10.81 8.18 -28.18
N GLN A 255 10.27 8.80 -29.23
CA GLN A 255 9.94 10.22 -29.24
C GLN A 255 8.49 10.45 -28.85
N LEU A 256 8.21 11.55 -28.14
CA LEU A 256 6.85 11.91 -27.72
C LEU A 256 5.92 12.13 -28.90
N THR A 257 4.82 11.41 -28.91
CA THR A 257 3.69 11.66 -29.81
C THR A 257 2.86 12.87 -29.36
N PRO A 258 1.93 13.39 -30.19
CA PRO A 258 0.94 14.36 -29.72
C PRO A 258 0.14 13.87 -28.50
N LEU A 259 -0.24 12.58 -28.49
CA LEU A 259 -0.90 11.95 -27.38
C LEU A 259 -0.01 11.89 -26.13
N GLY A 260 1.28 11.57 -26.29
CA GLY A 260 2.25 11.55 -25.18
C GLY A 260 2.42 12.92 -24.53
N ARG A 261 2.39 13.99 -25.31
CA ARG A 261 2.42 15.37 -24.77
C ARG A 261 1.17 15.71 -23.94
N GLN A 262 0.01 15.21 -24.34
CA GLN A 262 -1.22 15.36 -23.54
C GLN A 262 -1.16 14.53 -22.26
N LEU A 263 -0.69 13.27 -22.35
CA LEU A 263 -0.52 12.38 -21.19
C LEU A 263 0.44 12.97 -20.15
N ALA A 264 1.55 13.57 -20.58
CA ALA A 264 2.54 14.16 -19.69
C ALA A 264 1.99 15.34 -18.84
N ARG A 265 0.89 15.97 -19.29
CA ARG A 265 0.22 17.05 -18.55
C ARG A 265 -0.77 16.56 -17.50
N LEU A 266 -1.09 15.27 -17.51
CA LEU A 266 -1.97 14.64 -16.53
C LEU A 266 -1.14 14.14 -15.34
N PRO A 267 -1.37 14.62 -14.11
CA PRO A 267 -0.63 14.17 -12.91
C PRO A 267 -1.18 12.83 -12.39
N VAL A 268 -1.28 11.85 -13.25
CA VAL A 268 -1.81 10.52 -12.97
C VAL A 268 -0.93 9.46 -13.63
N ASP A 269 -1.09 8.21 -13.22
CA ASP A 269 -0.46 7.09 -13.92
C ASP A 269 -0.75 7.15 -15.44
N PRO A 270 0.24 6.94 -16.32
CA PRO A 270 0.07 7.02 -17.76
C PRO A 270 -1.08 6.16 -18.32
N ARG A 271 -1.36 5.00 -17.72
CA ARG A 271 -2.49 4.15 -18.11
C ARG A 271 -3.82 4.85 -17.83
N MET A 272 -3.98 5.44 -16.64
CA MET A 272 -5.18 6.22 -16.30
C MET A 272 -5.32 7.45 -17.21
N GLY A 273 -4.23 8.15 -17.46
CA GLY A 273 -4.22 9.26 -18.41
C GLY A 273 -4.70 8.83 -19.79
N ARG A 274 -4.24 7.68 -20.29
CA ARG A 274 -4.66 7.12 -21.59
C ARG A 274 -6.16 6.82 -21.62
N MET A 275 -6.70 6.23 -20.51
CA MET A 275 -8.14 5.99 -20.38
C MET A 275 -8.94 7.28 -20.47
N LEU A 276 -8.53 8.35 -19.77
CA LEU A 276 -9.22 9.63 -19.75
C LEU A 276 -9.22 10.30 -21.15
N LEU A 277 -8.08 10.30 -21.85
CA LEU A 277 -7.99 10.86 -23.20
C LEU A 277 -8.86 10.09 -24.21
N GLU A 278 -8.85 8.76 -24.13
CA GLU A 278 -9.72 7.93 -24.98
C GLU A 278 -11.19 8.12 -24.63
N ALA A 279 -11.52 8.25 -23.35
CA ALA A 279 -12.88 8.46 -22.89
C ALA A 279 -13.47 9.77 -23.41
N ALA A 280 -12.69 10.84 -23.47
CA ALA A 280 -13.12 12.10 -24.07
C ALA A 280 -13.46 11.90 -25.56
N ARG A 281 -12.64 11.11 -26.29
CA ARG A 281 -12.87 10.80 -27.70
C ARG A 281 -14.08 9.90 -27.94
N GLN A 282 -14.35 8.95 -27.02
CA GLN A 282 -15.48 8.01 -27.10
C GLN A 282 -16.79 8.58 -26.55
N GLY A 283 -16.78 9.76 -25.91
CA GLY A 283 -17.94 10.33 -25.23
C GLY A 283 -18.35 9.56 -23.97
N SER A 284 -17.35 9.12 -23.20
CA SER A 284 -17.54 8.34 -21.94
C SER A 284 -16.68 8.89 -20.78
N LEU A 285 -16.31 10.16 -20.86
CA LEU A 285 -15.37 10.75 -19.87
C LEU A 285 -15.98 10.79 -18.47
N GLN A 286 -17.29 10.96 -18.34
CA GLN A 286 -17.99 10.96 -17.05
C GLN A 286 -17.77 9.64 -16.28
N GLU A 287 -18.00 8.52 -16.95
CA GLU A 287 -17.87 7.19 -16.35
C GLU A 287 -16.40 6.85 -16.06
N VAL A 288 -15.50 7.17 -16.98
CA VAL A 288 -14.08 6.87 -16.82
C VAL A 288 -13.43 7.75 -15.75
N LEU A 289 -13.86 8.99 -15.54
CA LEU A 289 -13.43 9.82 -14.40
C LEU A 289 -13.77 9.15 -13.06
N ILE A 290 -14.97 8.56 -12.95
CA ILE A 290 -15.37 7.82 -11.77
C ILE A 290 -14.43 6.62 -11.54
N VAL A 291 -14.19 5.82 -12.58
CA VAL A 291 -13.33 4.64 -12.49
C VAL A 291 -11.89 5.01 -12.20
N ALA A 292 -11.29 5.96 -12.93
CA ALA A 292 -9.91 6.39 -12.73
C ALA A 292 -9.67 6.94 -11.32
N SER A 293 -10.61 7.74 -10.80
CA SER A 293 -10.54 8.23 -9.42
C SER A 293 -10.72 7.12 -8.38
N ALA A 294 -11.58 6.12 -8.63
CA ALA A 294 -11.70 4.95 -7.77
C ALA A 294 -10.41 4.12 -7.72
N MET A 295 -9.75 3.96 -8.86
CA MET A 295 -8.48 3.20 -8.95
C MET A 295 -7.30 3.93 -8.30
N SER A 296 -7.38 5.22 -8.04
CA SER A 296 -6.33 6.01 -7.40
C SER A 296 -6.43 6.03 -5.87
N ILE A 297 -7.52 5.53 -5.31
CA ILE A 297 -7.75 5.48 -3.85
C ILE A 297 -7.89 4.04 -3.37
N GLN A 298 -7.92 3.86 -2.06
CA GLN A 298 -8.27 2.58 -1.48
C GLN A 298 -9.77 2.29 -1.65
N ASP A 299 -10.12 1.03 -2.01
CA ASP A 299 -11.51 0.60 -2.16
C ASP A 299 -12.36 1.02 -0.94
N PRO A 300 -13.44 1.79 -1.14
CA PRO A 300 -14.30 2.22 -0.05
C PRO A 300 -15.15 1.11 0.54
N ARG A 301 -15.29 -0.04 -0.12
CA ARG A 301 -16.05 -1.20 0.38
C ARG A 301 -15.25 -1.91 1.47
N GLU A 302 -15.87 -2.06 2.63
CA GLU A 302 -15.30 -2.80 3.76
C GLU A 302 -15.89 -4.20 3.83
N ARG A 303 -15.07 -5.19 4.14
CA ARG A 303 -15.49 -6.59 4.25
C ARG A 303 -14.90 -7.20 5.50
N PRO A 304 -15.45 -6.85 6.69
CA PRO A 304 -14.94 -7.36 7.96
C PRO A 304 -15.03 -8.89 8.02
N PRO A 305 -14.02 -9.59 8.52
CA PRO A 305 -14.00 -11.05 8.56
C PRO A 305 -15.23 -11.68 9.25
N GLU A 306 -15.69 -11.05 10.34
CA GLU A 306 -16.82 -11.53 11.14
C GLU A 306 -18.19 -11.28 10.49
N ARG A 307 -18.26 -10.45 9.45
CA ARG A 307 -19.50 -10.01 8.80
C ARG A 307 -19.44 -10.04 7.27
N GLN A 308 -18.64 -10.93 6.70
CA GLN A 308 -18.41 -10.99 5.25
C GLN A 308 -19.70 -11.18 4.45
N GLN A 309 -20.57 -12.08 4.86
CA GLN A 309 -21.83 -12.33 4.17
C GLN A 309 -22.75 -11.09 4.15
N ALA A 310 -22.85 -10.41 5.28
CA ALA A 310 -23.64 -9.18 5.37
C ALA A 310 -23.09 -8.07 4.50
N ALA A 311 -21.75 -7.91 4.45
CA ALA A 311 -21.08 -6.97 3.57
C ALA A 311 -21.30 -7.32 2.08
N ASP A 312 -21.17 -8.59 1.70
CA ASP A 312 -21.40 -9.07 0.33
C ASP A 312 -22.84 -8.83 -0.12
N GLN A 313 -23.81 -9.05 0.76
CA GLN A 313 -25.23 -8.74 0.50
C GLN A 313 -25.46 -7.24 0.32
N ALA A 314 -24.90 -6.41 1.20
CA ALA A 314 -25.01 -4.96 1.08
C ALA A 314 -24.39 -4.43 -0.22
N HIS A 315 -23.23 -4.97 -0.64
CA HIS A 315 -22.55 -4.55 -1.85
C HIS A 315 -23.19 -5.09 -3.14
N ALA A 316 -24.03 -6.13 -3.06
CA ALA A 316 -24.65 -6.76 -4.22
C ALA A 316 -25.52 -5.79 -5.04
N GLN A 317 -26.11 -4.77 -4.41
CA GLN A 317 -26.95 -3.76 -5.08
C GLN A 317 -26.20 -2.91 -6.12
N TRP A 318 -24.87 -2.81 -6.02
CA TRP A 318 -24.04 -2.05 -6.96
C TRP A 318 -23.27 -2.94 -7.94
N LYS A 319 -23.29 -4.27 -7.74
CA LYS A 319 -22.61 -5.18 -8.64
C LYS A 319 -23.21 -5.14 -10.04
N ASP A 320 -22.35 -5.08 -11.03
CA ASP A 320 -22.70 -5.37 -12.42
C ASP A 320 -22.19 -6.77 -12.78
N GLN A 321 -22.99 -7.53 -13.54
CA GLN A 321 -22.68 -8.93 -13.88
C GLN A 321 -21.68 -9.05 -15.03
N ASP A 322 -21.47 -7.97 -15.76
CA ASP A 322 -20.63 -7.90 -16.96
C ASP A 322 -19.37 -7.06 -16.78
N SER A 323 -19.32 -6.26 -15.67
CA SER A 323 -18.18 -5.38 -15.44
C SER A 323 -18.04 -4.91 -13.99
N ASP A 324 -16.89 -5.17 -13.40
CA ASP A 324 -16.55 -4.60 -12.09
C ASP A 324 -16.38 -3.07 -12.17
N PHE A 325 -15.98 -2.53 -13.32
CA PHE A 325 -15.89 -1.09 -13.54
C PHE A 325 -17.27 -0.43 -13.57
N ALA A 326 -18.25 -1.06 -14.21
CA ALA A 326 -19.64 -0.61 -14.16
C ALA A 326 -20.20 -0.66 -12.73
N GLY A 327 -19.81 -1.66 -11.94
CA GLY A 327 -20.11 -1.75 -10.52
C GLY A 327 -19.58 -0.57 -9.72
N LEU A 328 -18.38 -0.04 -10.02
CA LEU A 328 -17.85 1.18 -9.42
C LEU A 328 -18.68 2.42 -9.79
N VAL A 329 -19.12 2.53 -11.04
CA VAL A 329 -20.00 3.61 -11.48
C VAL A 329 -21.35 3.56 -10.75
N ASN A 330 -21.92 2.38 -10.56
CA ASN A 330 -23.17 2.18 -9.82
C ASN A 330 -23.01 2.59 -8.35
N LEU A 331 -21.92 2.18 -7.70
CA LEU A 331 -21.62 2.56 -6.32
C LEU A 331 -21.48 4.09 -6.18
N TRP A 332 -20.75 4.73 -7.09
CA TRP A 332 -20.62 6.18 -7.11
C TRP A 332 -21.95 6.89 -7.21
N ARG A 333 -22.80 6.48 -8.16
CA ARG A 333 -24.12 7.06 -8.38
C ARG A 333 -25.01 6.90 -7.14
N GLY A 334 -25.04 5.70 -6.56
CA GLY A 334 -25.78 5.46 -5.34
C GLY A 334 -25.30 6.27 -4.15
N PHE A 335 -23.99 6.46 -4.01
CA PHE A 335 -23.44 7.32 -2.96
C PHE A 335 -23.76 8.81 -3.19
N GLU A 336 -23.60 9.33 -4.40
CA GLU A 336 -23.90 10.73 -4.71
C GLU A 336 -25.40 11.06 -4.54
N GLU A 337 -26.30 10.15 -4.87
CA GLU A 337 -27.72 10.28 -4.59
C GLU A 337 -28.00 10.42 -3.08
N GLN A 338 -27.44 9.53 -2.28
CA GLN A 338 -27.60 9.59 -0.83
C GLN A 338 -26.96 10.84 -0.22
N ARG A 339 -25.83 11.26 -0.73
CA ARG A 339 -25.16 12.49 -0.31
C ARG A 339 -25.99 13.76 -0.56
N GLN A 340 -26.74 13.78 -1.65
CA GLN A 340 -27.65 14.89 -1.97
C GLN A 340 -28.89 14.88 -1.08
N ALA A 341 -29.38 13.69 -0.70
CA ALA A 341 -30.58 13.51 0.06
C ALA A 341 -30.39 13.63 1.59
N LEU A 342 -29.19 13.32 2.09
CA LEU A 342 -28.91 13.18 3.52
C LEU A 342 -27.93 14.24 4.03
N THR A 343 -28.14 14.66 5.27
CA THR A 343 -27.14 15.46 6.01
C THR A 343 -25.96 14.57 6.49
N ALA A 344 -24.91 15.18 7.00
CA ALA A 344 -23.63 14.50 7.27
C ALA A 344 -23.74 13.28 8.22
N SER A 345 -24.55 13.38 9.30
CA SER A 345 -24.68 12.28 10.28
C SER A 345 -25.52 11.10 9.73
N PRO A 346 -26.70 11.30 9.14
CA PRO A 346 -27.43 10.24 8.44
C PRO A 346 -26.64 9.58 7.31
N LEU A 347 -25.85 10.36 6.55
CA LEU A 347 -24.99 9.82 5.48
C LEU A 347 -23.90 8.88 6.01
N ARG A 348 -23.24 9.25 7.12
CA ARG A 348 -22.26 8.36 7.78
C ARG A 348 -22.91 7.07 8.26
N ASN A 349 -24.12 7.15 8.79
CA ASN A 349 -24.89 5.97 9.22
C ASN A 349 -25.28 5.09 8.04
N TRP A 350 -25.68 5.69 6.93
CA TRP A 350 -25.95 4.97 5.69
C TRP A 350 -24.69 4.24 5.19
N CYS A 351 -23.54 4.90 5.14
CA CYS A 351 -22.26 4.27 4.79
C CYS A 351 -21.97 3.06 5.70
N ARG A 352 -22.08 3.22 7.02
CA ARG A 352 -21.84 2.14 7.99
C ARG A 352 -22.75 0.93 7.79
N ARG A 353 -24.05 1.16 7.54
CA ARG A 353 -25.03 0.08 7.27
C ARG A 353 -24.72 -0.69 6.00
N ASN A 354 -24.11 -0.02 5.02
CA ASN A 354 -23.75 -0.60 3.73
C ASN A 354 -22.27 -1.06 3.67
N PHE A 355 -21.57 -1.12 4.80
CA PHE A 355 -20.14 -1.49 4.86
C PHE A 355 -19.28 -0.66 3.92
N LEU A 356 -19.50 0.65 3.92
CA LEU A 356 -18.73 1.62 3.15
C LEU A 356 -17.95 2.54 4.09
N ASN A 357 -16.67 2.75 3.77
CA ASN A 357 -15.82 3.71 4.47
C ASN A 357 -16.12 5.12 3.99
N TYR A 358 -16.74 5.92 4.84
CA TYR A 358 -17.13 7.30 4.53
C TYR A 358 -15.95 8.20 4.14
N LEU A 359 -14.78 8.02 4.78
CA LEU A 359 -13.61 8.84 4.48
C LEU A 359 -13.04 8.52 3.11
N ARG A 360 -12.95 7.24 2.74
CA ARG A 360 -12.52 6.82 1.39
C ARG A 360 -13.49 7.30 0.31
N LEU A 361 -14.78 7.34 0.60
CA LEU A 361 -15.76 7.93 -0.32
C LEU A 361 -15.55 9.44 -0.48
N ARG A 362 -15.14 10.14 0.58
CA ARG A 362 -14.72 11.54 0.47
C ARG A 362 -13.45 11.71 -0.35
N GLU A 363 -12.43 10.90 -0.09
CA GLU A 363 -11.19 10.86 -0.89
C GLU A 363 -11.48 10.60 -2.37
N TRP A 364 -12.39 9.66 -2.66
CA TRP A 364 -12.84 9.40 -4.01
C TRP A 364 -13.43 10.64 -4.67
N ARG A 365 -14.30 11.35 -3.98
CA ARG A 365 -14.88 12.60 -4.49
C ARG A 365 -13.84 13.68 -4.72
N ASP A 366 -12.91 13.83 -3.81
CA ASP A 366 -11.85 14.82 -3.91
C ASP A 366 -10.93 14.50 -5.10
N SER A 367 -10.55 13.24 -5.28
CA SER A 367 -9.78 12.73 -6.43
C SER A 367 -10.56 12.94 -7.74
N HIS A 368 -11.84 12.58 -7.78
CA HIS A 368 -12.71 12.80 -8.94
C HIS A 368 -12.80 14.28 -9.32
N ARG A 369 -12.98 15.15 -8.33
CA ARG A 369 -13.03 16.61 -8.55
C ARG A 369 -11.72 17.14 -9.12
N GLN A 370 -10.58 16.72 -8.57
CA GLN A 370 -9.26 17.12 -9.06
C GLN A 370 -9.05 16.68 -10.52
N LEU A 371 -9.33 15.41 -10.84
CA LEU A 371 -9.23 14.90 -12.20
C LEU A 371 -10.17 15.62 -13.16
N SER A 372 -11.39 15.94 -12.74
CA SER A 372 -12.37 16.69 -13.52
C SER A 372 -11.90 18.10 -13.85
N LEU A 373 -11.25 18.79 -12.89
CA LEU A 373 -10.66 20.12 -13.11
C LEU A 373 -9.53 20.04 -14.15
N ILE A 374 -8.62 19.06 -14.01
CA ILE A 374 -7.51 18.86 -14.93
C ILE A 374 -8.02 18.54 -16.34
N CYS A 375 -9.01 17.66 -16.48
CA CYS A 375 -9.62 17.36 -17.77
C CYS A 375 -10.25 18.59 -18.42
N ARG A 376 -10.89 19.47 -17.64
CA ARG A 376 -11.43 20.73 -18.12
C ARG A 376 -10.34 21.69 -18.58
N ASP A 377 -9.23 21.81 -17.85
CA ASP A 377 -8.09 22.64 -18.21
C ASP A 377 -7.40 22.14 -19.50
N LEU A 378 -7.49 20.85 -19.78
CA LEU A 378 -7.09 20.22 -21.04
C LEU A 378 -8.16 20.30 -22.13
N GLN A 379 -9.28 20.98 -21.88
CA GLN A 379 -10.42 21.13 -22.80
C GLN A 379 -11.05 19.79 -23.21
N LEU A 380 -10.98 18.76 -22.36
CA LEU A 380 -11.65 17.49 -22.61
C LEU A 380 -13.16 17.62 -22.33
N THR A 381 -13.96 17.20 -23.28
CA THR A 381 -15.43 17.31 -23.18
C THR A 381 -16.00 16.15 -22.37
N VAL A 382 -16.70 16.47 -21.28
CA VAL A 382 -17.47 15.47 -20.49
C VAL A 382 -18.82 15.22 -21.18
N ASN A 383 -19.18 13.95 -21.35
CA ASN A 383 -20.49 13.58 -21.90
C ASN A 383 -21.62 13.97 -20.93
N LYS A 384 -22.76 14.41 -21.48
CA LYS A 384 -23.96 14.77 -20.70
C LYS A 384 -24.86 13.57 -20.45
N GLU A 385 -24.96 12.68 -21.44
CA GLU A 385 -25.74 11.46 -21.35
C GLU A 385 -24.83 10.28 -20.96
N PRO A 386 -25.35 9.27 -20.26
CA PRO A 386 -24.61 8.07 -19.94
C PRO A 386 -24.02 7.40 -21.20
N ALA A 387 -22.76 7.02 -21.12
CA ALA A 387 -22.08 6.38 -22.25
C ALA A 387 -22.58 4.95 -22.48
N ASP A 388 -22.58 4.52 -23.73
CA ASP A 388 -22.81 3.13 -24.09
C ASP A 388 -21.73 2.23 -23.46
N PHE A 389 -22.14 1.04 -23.00
CA PHE A 389 -21.24 0.08 -22.40
C PHE A 389 -19.98 -0.22 -23.24
N PRO A 390 -20.07 -0.46 -24.58
CA PRO A 390 -18.88 -0.66 -25.41
C PRO A 390 -17.92 0.55 -25.45
N LYS A 391 -18.44 1.77 -25.53
CA LYS A 391 -17.61 2.99 -25.57
C LYS A 391 -16.85 3.20 -24.27
N PHE A 392 -17.54 3.01 -23.15
CA PHE A 392 -16.95 3.07 -21.82
C PHE A 392 -15.82 2.06 -21.66
N HIS A 393 -16.07 0.79 -22.01
CA HIS A 393 -15.08 -0.28 -21.86
C HIS A 393 -13.91 -0.17 -22.84
N LYS A 394 -14.13 0.32 -24.06
CA LYS A 394 -13.02 0.64 -24.98
C LYS A 394 -12.09 1.71 -24.42
N ALA A 395 -12.64 2.71 -23.75
CA ALA A 395 -11.83 3.75 -23.12
C ALA A 395 -11.01 3.19 -21.96
N VAL A 396 -11.62 2.39 -21.07
CA VAL A 396 -10.91 1.71 -19.97
C VAL A 396 -9.84 0.77 -20.50
N LEU A 397 -10.18 -0.05 -21.51
CA LEU A 397 -9.26 -1.00 -22.13
C LEU A 397 -8.02 -0.33 -22.73
N SER A 398 -8.13 0.90 -23.26
CA SER A 398 -7.01 1.62 -23.87
C SER A 398 -5.82 1.83 -22.93
N GLY A 399 -6.05 1.83 -21.62
CA GLY A 399 -4.99 1.86 -20.60
C GLY A 399 -4.59 0.49 -20.06
N LEU A 400 -5.27 -0.60 -20.45
CA LEU A 400 -5.13 -1.93 -19.87
C LEU A 400 -4.86 -3.02 -20.93
N LEU A 401 -4.29 -2.69 -22.08
CA LEU A 401 -4.08 -3.63 -23.19
C LEU A 401 -3.27 -4.86 -22.77
N SER A 402 -2.28 -4.70 -21.94
CA SER A 402 -1.47 -5.81 -21.40
C SER A 402 -2.16 -6.63 -20.30
N GLN A 403 -3.39 -6.28 -19.90
CA GLN A 403 -4.15 -6.97 -18.87
C GLN A 403 -5.27 -7.87 -19.42
N ILE A 404 -5.38 -7.98 -20.74
CA ILE A 404 -6.36 -8.84 -21.40
C ILE A 404 -6.02 -10.31 -21.11
N GLY A 405 -7.03 -11.12 -20.80
CA GLY A 405 -6.91 -12.55 -20.59
C GLY A 405 -7.89 -13.37 -21.41
N GLN A 406 -7.42 -14.51 -21.94
CA GLN A 406 -8.23 -15.50 -22.63
C GLN A 406 -8.47 -16.69 -21.71
N LYS A 407 -9.71 -17.12 -21.60
CA LYS A 407 -10.10 -18.30 -20.82
C LYS A 407 -9.45 -19.56 -21.39
N THR A 408 -8.86 -20.38 -20.52
CA THR A 408 -8.31 -21.69 -20.88
C THR A 408 -9.33 -22.81 -20.62
N GLU A 409 -9.01 -24.02 -21.06
CA GLU A 409 -9.81 -25.22 -20.79
C GLU A 409 -9.88 -25.56 -19.31
N GLU A 410 -8.86 -25.21 -18.52
CA GLU A 410 -8.78 -25.42 -17.08
C GLU A 410 -9.65 -24.42 -16.30
N GLY A 411 -10.21 -23.40 -16.98
CA GLY A 411 -11.11 -22.40 -16.40
C GLY A 411 -10.40 -21.21 -15.74
N ASP A 412 -9.08 -21.15 -15.80
CA ASP A 412 -8.28 -19.96 -15.55
C ASP A 412 -8.15 -19.09 -16.82
N TYR A 413 -7.42 -17.98 -16.73
CA TYR A 413 -7.20 -17.07 -17.85
C TYR A 413 -5.72 -16.97 -18.15
N LEU A 414 -5.39 -17.02 -19.45
CA LEU A 414 -4.06 -16.80 -19.97
C LEU A 414 -3.95 -15.36 -20.47
N GLY A 415 -3.17 -14.55 -19.77
CA GLY A 415 -2.87 -13.18 -20.13
C GLY A 415 -1.56 -13.00 -20.89
N ALA A 416 -1.16 -11.75 -21.07
CA ALA A 416 0.10 -11.41 -21.72
C ALA A 416 1.30 -12.11 -21.04
N ARG A 417 2.34 -12.45 -21.83
CA ARG A 417 3.57 -13.14 -21.39
C ARG A 417 3.32 -14.48 -20.68
N GLN A 418 2.31 -15.23 -21.14
CA GLN A 418 1.94 -16.54 -20.59
C GLN A 418 1.57 -16.53 -19.11
N ARG A 419 1.05 -15.38 -18.61
CA ARG A 419 0.61 -15.26 -17.23
C ARG A 419 -0.74 -15.90 -17.06
N ARG A 420 -0.86 -16.87 -16.15
CA ARG A 420 -2.14 -17.45 -15.73
C ARG A 420 -2.69 -16.70 -14.52
N PHE A 421 -4.01 -16.50 -14.49
CA PHE A 421 -4.69 -15.86 -13.37
C PHE A 421 -6.17 -16.29 -13.29
N TRP A 422 -6.78 -16.08 -12.15
CA TRP A 422 -8.17 -16.39 -11.87
C TRP A 422 -8.96 -15.12 -11.64
N VAL A 423 -10.25 -15.13 -12.01
CA VAL A 423 -11.17 -14.06 -11.63
C VAL A 423 -11.37 -14.10 -10.12
N HIS A 424 -11.21 -12.94 -9.47
CA HIS A 424 -11.37 -12.86 -8.02
C HIS A 424 -12.81 -13.25 -7.62
N PRO A 425 -13.02 -14.00 -6.52
CA PRO A 425 -14.36 -14.45 -6.09
C PRO A 425 -15.39 -13.34 -5.88
N SER A 426 -14.94 -12.12 -5.55
CA SER A 426 -15.82 -10.96 -5.36
C SER A 426 -16.26 -10.29 -6.67
N SER A 427 -15.64 -10.62 -7.81
CA SER A 427 -15.98 -10.05 -9.13
C SER A 427 -17.38 -10.44 -9.56
N GLY A 428 -18.07 -9.52 -10.25
CA GLY A 428 -19.33 -9.79 -10.94
C GLY A 428 -19.21 -10.86 -12.03
N LEU A 429 -18.05 -10.95 -12.67
CA LEU A 429 -17.74 -11.90 -13.75
C LEU A 429 -17.58 -13.36 -13.28
N GLY A 430 -17.44 -13.61 -11.99
CA GLY A 430 -17.12 -14.93 -11.45
C GLY A 430 -18.09 -16.06 -11.83
N ARG A 431 -19.36 -15.73 -12.11
CA ARG A 431 -20.38 -16.67 -12.55
C ARG A 431 -20.39 -16.89 -14.07
N LYS A 432 -20.20 -15.83 -14.85
CA LYS A 432 -20.28 -15.87 -16.33
C LYS A 432 -19.03 -16.45 -16.96
N ARG A 433 -17.88 -16.22 -16.39
CA ARG A 433 -16.56 -16.66 -16.91
C ARG A 433 -16.46 -16.50 -18.42
N PRO A 434 -16.52 -15.27 -18.95
CA PRO A 434 -16.51 -15.04 -20.39
C PRO A 434 -15.22 -15.52 -21.04
N GLN A 435 -15.22 -15.70 -22.37
CA GLN A 435 -14.04 -16.17 -23.12
C GLN A 435 -12.86 -15.20 -23.02
N TRP A 436 -13.13 -13.90 -22.93
CA TRP A 436 -12.16 -12.81 -22.79
C TRP A 436 -12.51 -11.89 -21.63
N ILE A 437 -11.50 -11.48 -20.92
CA ILE A 437 -11.60 -10.47 -19.86
C ILE A 437 -10.44 -9.48 -19.93
#